data_a8c9d6de977ccc1d508344ba2642fbc7
#
_entry.id   a8c9d6de977ccc1d508344ba2642fbc7
#
_cell.length_a   1.000
_cell.length_b   1.000
_cell.length_c   1.000
_cell.angle_alpha   90.00
_cell.angle_beta   90.00
_cell.angle_gamma   90.00
#
_symmetry.space_group_name_H-M   'P 1'
#
loop_
_entity.id
_entity.type
_entity.pdbx_description
1 polymer ?
#
loop_
_entity_poly.entity_id
_entity_poly.type
_entity_poly.pdbx_seq_one_letter_code
_entity_poly.pdbx_strand_id
1 'polypeptide(L)'
;LVARQMGKVCVCGAADLDVDYKTRTVKVAGKTFKEGDYLSINGTTGEVFAGELKTAPSEIIQVLIEKKLDPKKSRAYQNFSQLMKWCEQATRMTVRTNADSPTQVANAVAFGATGIGLCRTEHMFFEGNRIDAMREMILADDEPIRRKALKKLLPYQRRDFHGIFKALEGKPATIRLLDPPLHEFLPHDQSAQRDLAKKLGVSLASIKKRVEDLHEFNPMLGHRGCRLGISYPEVTEMQAQAIFEAAIL
;
A
#
# COMPACT_ATOMS: atom_id res chain seq x y z
N LEU A 1 -2.17 -11.21 -1.91
CA LEU A 1 -1.45 -10.36 -0.95
C LEU A 1 -2.20 -9.05 -0.69
N VAL A 2 -2.53 -8.26 -1.71
CA VAL A 2 -3.17 -6.94 -1.57
C VAL A 2 -4.51 -7.00 -0.82
N ALA A 3 -5.40 -7.90 -1.22
CA ALA A 3 -6.69 -8.06 -0.55
C ALA A 3 -6.53 -8.40 0.94
N ARG A 4 -5.58 -9.28 1.30
CA ARG A 4 -5.25 -9.58 2.70
C ARG A 4 -4.75 -8.37 3.46
N GLN A 5 -3.87 -7.57 2.84
CA GLN A 5 -3.36 -6.34 3.45
C GLN A 5 -4.49 -5.33 3.72
N MET A 6 -5.47 -5.30 2.84
CA MET A 6 -6.67 -4.46 2.99
C MET A 6 -7.75 -5.07 3.91
N GLY A 7 -7.52 -6.25 4.48
CA GLY A 7 -8.51 -6.97 5.28
C GLY A 7 -9.73 -7.43 4.50
N LYS A 8 -9.59 -7.64 3.19
CA LYS A 8 -10.67 -8.06 2.30
C LYS A 8 -10.57 -9.54 1.98
N VAL A 9 -11.72 -10.21 1.94
CA VAL A 9 -11.83 -11.58 1.43
C VAL A 9 -11.54 -11.56 -0.08
N CYS A 10 -10.83 -12.58 -0.56
CA CYS A 10 -10.46 -12.69 -1.96
C CYS A 10 -10.46 -14.16 -2.40
N VAL A 11 -11.02 -14.39 -3.56
CA VAL A 11 -10.93 -15.68 -4.28
C VAL A 11 -10.17 -15.40 -5.58
N CYS A 12 -9.08 -16.12 -5.81
CA CYS A 12 -8.25 -16.02 -7.01
C CYS A 12 -8.40 -17.27 -7.88
N GLY A 13 -8.20 -17.11 -9.20
CA GLY A 13 -8.26 -18.22 -10.13
C GLY A 13 -9.68 -18.73 -10.40
N ALA A 14 -10.70 -17.90 -10.16
CA ALA A 14 -12.10 -18.22 -10.43
C ALA A 14 -12.42 -18.13 -11.94
N ALA A 15 -11.81 -19.02 -12.74
CA ALA A 15 -11.90 -19.01 -14.20
C ALA A 15 -13.33 -19.29 -14.73
N ASP A 16 -14.16 -19.91 -13.90
CA ASP A 16 -15.57 -20.20 -14.24
C ASP A 16 -16.48 -18.96 -14.20
N LEU A 17 -15.98 -17.84 -13.65
CA LEU A 17 -16.70 -16.57 -13.62
C LEU A 17 -16.42 -15.78 -14.91
N ASP A 18 -17.39 -15.73 -15.81
CA ASP A 18 -17.34 -14.88 -17.00
C ASP A 18 -17.85 -13.47 -16.65
N VAL A 19 -16.93 -12.53 -16.54
CA VAL A 19 -17.20 -11.13 -16.17
C VAL A 19 -17.21 -10.24 -17.39
N ASP A 20 -18.40 -9.77 -17.79
CA ASP A 20 -18.56 -8.81 -18.87
C ASP A 20 -18.70 -7.38 -18.31
N TYR A 21 -17.62 -6.60 -18.45
CA TYR A 21 -17.58 -5.21 -17.99
C TYR A 21 -18.45 -4.26 -18.81
N LYS A 22 -18.79 -4.61 -20.06
CA LYS A 22 -19.62 -3.76 -20.93
C LYS A 22 -21.08 -3.85 -20.53
N THR A 23 -21.55 -5.08 -20.32
CA THR A 23 -22.93 -5.35 -19.91
C THR A 23 -23.09 -5.35 -18.40
N ARG A 24 -22.00 -5.24 -17.63
CA ARG A 24 -21.96 -5.28 -16.16
C ARG A 24 -22.66 -6.52 -15.62
N THR A 25 -22.31 -7.67 -16.18
CA THR A 25 -22.88 -8.95 -15.78
C THR A 25 -21.79 -9.97 -15.47
N VAL A 26 -22.12 -10.92 -14.60
CA VAL A 26 -21.29 -12.08 -14.31
C VAL A 26 -22.09 -13.34 -14.63
N LYS A 27 -21.54 -14.21 -15.46
CA LYS A 27 -22.14 -15.51 -15.80
C LYS A 27 -21.34 -16.63 -15.16
N VAL A 28 -22.03 -17.53 -14.49
CA VAL A 28 -21.43 -18.72 -13.87
C VAL A 28 -22.46 -19.83 -13.69
N ALA A 29 -22.12 -21.07 -14.03
CA ALA A 29 -22.98 -22.26 -13.88
C ALA A 29 -24.39 -22.05 -14.45
N GLY A 30 -24.50 -21.42 -15.62
CA GLY A 30 -25.79 -21.16 -16.30
C GLY A 30 -26.63 -20.04 -15.68
N LYS A 31 -26.15 -19.37 -14.66
CA LYS A 31 -26.82 -18.21 -14.02
C LYS A 31 -26.15 -16.91 -14.46
N THR A 32 -26.94 -15.83 -14.51
CA THR A 32 -26.44 -14.49 -14.82
C THR A 32 -26.78 -13.57 -13.66
N PHE A 33 -25.77 -12.90 -13.13
CA PHE A 33 -25.87 -11.87 -12.10
C PHE A 33 -25.64 -10.51 -12.73
N LYS A 34 -26.33 -9.50 -12.27
CA LYS A 34 -26.24 -8.10 -12.73
C LYS A 34 -25.63 -7.22 -11.66
N GLU A 35 -25.24 -6.02 -12.05
CA GLU A 35 -24.81 -4.99 -11.11
C GLU A 35 -25.89 -4.74 -10.05
N GLY A 36 -25.53 -4.82 -8.77
CA GLY A 36 -26.45 -4.74 -7.63
C GLY A 36 -26.87 -6.08 -7.03
N ASP A 37 -26.65 -7.20 -7.72
CA ASP A 37 -26.86 -8.53 -7.16
C ASP A 37 -25.77 -8.88 -6.14
N TYR A 38 -26.14 -9.64 -5.10
CA TYR A 38 -25.21 -10.08 -4.08
C TYR A 38 -24.58 -11.42 -4.45
N LEU A 39 -23.25 -11.46 -4.30
CA LEU A 39 -22.46 -12.68 -4.30
C LEU A 39 -21.66 -12.76 -3.00
N SER A 40 -21.66 -13.90 -2.35
CA SER A 40 -20.84 -14.17 -1.16
C SER A 40 -19.63 -15.02 -1.53
N ILE A 41 -18.48 -14.72 -0.98
CA ILE A 41 -17.23 -15.43 -1.28
C ILE A 41 -16.58 -15.98 -0.01
N ASN A 42 -16.05 -17.20 -0.10
CA ASN A 42 -15.27 -17.84 0.95
C ASN A 42 -13.80 -17.93 0.51
N GLY A 43 -12.97 -17.04 1.06
CA GLY A 43 -11.54 -16.97 0.72
C GLY A 43 -10.70 -18.14 1.25
N THR A 44 -11.25 -18.99 2.11
CA THR A 44 -10.57 -20.18 2.63
C THR A 44 -10.73 -21.37 1.69
N THR A 45 -11.96 -21.61 1.21
CA THR A 45 -12.29 -22.74 0.34
C THR A 45 -12.25 -22.38 -1.15
N GLY A 46 -12.30 -21.07 -1.48
CA GLY A 46 -12.39 -20.59 -2.87
C GLY A 46 -13.80 -20.62 -3.45
N GLU A 47 -14.81 -20.88 -2.63
CA GLU A 47 -16.20 -20.97 -3.08
C GLU A 47 -16.84 -19.59 -3.28
N VAL A 48 -17.73 -19.52 -4.26
CA VAL A 48 -18.57 -18.36 -4.56
C VAL A 48 -20.03 -18.79 -4.50
N PHE A 49 -20.80 -18.08 -3.69
CA PHE A 49 -22.23 -18.37 -3.45
C PHE A 49 -23.10 -17.29 -4.03
N ALA A 50 -24.24 -17.65 -4.58
CA ALA A 50 -25.27 -16.72 -4.99
C ALA A 50 -26.01 -16.17 -3.76
N GLY A 51 -26.17 -14.85 -3.71
CA GLY A 51 -26.89 -14.15 -2.63
C GLY A 51 -26.00 -13.67 -1.51
N GLU A 52 -26.62 -12.99 -0.54
CA GLU A 52 -25.98 -12.43 0.63
C GLU A 52 -25.99 -13.45 1.79
N LEU A 53 -24.81 -13.89 2.20
CA LEU A 53 -24.63 -14.70 3.39
C LEU A 53 -24.24 -13.83 4.58
N LYS A 54 -24.91 -14.00 5.71
CA LYS A 54 -24.57 -13.31 6.95
C LYS A 54 -23.19 -13.77 7.44
N THR A 55 -22.29 -12.83 7.64
CA THR A 55 -20.95 -13.09 8.22
C THR A 55 -20.91 -12.59 9.67
N ALA A 56 -20.22 -13.32 10.54
CA ALA A 56 -19.92 -12.84 11.88
C ALA A 56 -18.57 -12.08 11.86
N PRO A 57 -18.48 -10.90 12.49
CA PRO A 57 -17.21 -10.21 12.63
C PRO A 57 -16.25 -11.03 13.52
N SER A 58 -14.94 -10.95 13.19
CA SER A 58 -13.91 -11.68 13.94
C SER A 58 -13.86 -11.22 15.39
N GLU A 59 -14.07 -12.14 16.34
CA GLU A 59 -13.95 -11.85 17.78
C GLU A 59 -12.53 -11.38 18.14
N ILE A 60 -11.50 -11.88 17.47
CA ILE A 60 -10.11 -11.48 17.69
C ILE A 60 -9.91 -10.00 17.30
N ILE A 61 -10.47 -9.57 16.17
CA ILE A 61 -10.44 -8.17 15.75
C ILE A 61 -11.21 -7.29 16.71
N GLN A 62 -12.39 -7.74 17.16
CA GLN A 62 -13.20 -7.00 18.15
C GLN A 62 -12.47 -6.80 19.47
N VAL A 63 -11.64 -7.76 19.90
CA VAL A 63 -10.82 -7.63 21.10
C VAL A 63 -9.59 -6.75 20.87
N LEU A 64 -8.76 -7.08 19.86
CA LEU A 64 -7.44 -6.47 19.69
C LEU A 64 -7.50 -5.06 19.08
N ILE A 65 -8.37 -4.87 18.09
CA ILE A 65 -8.39 -3.64 17.28
C ILE A 65 -9.56 -2.73 17.68
N GLU A 66 -10.78 -3.28 17.66
CA GLU A 66 -11.98 -2.48 17.92
C GLU A 66 -12.22 -2.22 19.40
N LYS A 67 -11.64 -3.04 20.28
CA LYS A 67 -11.78 -2.99 21.76
C LYS A 67 -13.24 -3.00 22.22
N LYS A 68 -14.12 -3.68 21.45
CA LYS A 68 -15.56 -3.78 21.72
C LYS A 68 -15.94 -5.03 22.50
N LEU A 69 -15.10 -6.07 22.48
CA LEU A 69 -15.36 -7.35 23.14
C LEU A 69 -14.33 -7.57 24.26
N ASP A 70 -14.87 -7.96 25.44
CA ASP A 70 -14.02 -8.34 26.58
C ASP A 70 -13.24 -9.64 26.26
N PRO A 71 -11.89 -9.64 26.38
CA PRO A 71 -11.05 -10.81 26.14
C PRO A 71 -11.52 -12.08 26.90
N LYS A 72 -12.08 -11.91 28.10
CA LYS A 72 -12.56 -13.01 28.94
C LYS A 72 -13.85 -13.65 28.40
N LYS A 73 -14.61 -12.93 27.56
CA LYS A 73 -15.86 -13.41 26.99
C LYS A 73 -15.69 -14.09 25.62
N SER A 74 -14.50 -14.03 25.02
CA SER A 74 -14.20 -14.64 23.73
C SER A 74 -13.34 -15.89 23.90
N ARG A 75 -13.91 -17.06 23.69
CA ARG A 75 -13.17 -18.33 23.66
C ARG A 75 -12.18 -18.36 22.48
N ALA A 76 -12.57 -17.82 21.34
CA ALA A 76 -11.70 -17.73 20.16
C ALA A 76 -10.45 -16.88 20.45
N TYR A 77 -10.61 -15.74 21.10
CA TYR A 77 -9.48 -14.92 21.49
C TYR A 77 -8.58 -15.59 22.54
N GLN A 78 -9.16 -16.25 23.55
CA GLN A 78 -8.37 -16.97 24.57
C GLN A 78 -7.50 -18.05 23.93
N ASN A 79 -8.07 -18.84 23.01
CA ASN A 79 -7.31 -19.87 22.29
C ASN A 79 -6.22 -19.24 21.40
N PHE A 80 -6.53 -18.17 20.70
CA PHE A 80 -5.56 -17.40 19.91
C PHE A 80 -4.42 -16.87 20.79
N SER A 81 -4.73 -16.22 21.91
CA SER A 81 -3.75 -15.67 22.83
C SER A 81 -2.84 -16.75 23.43
N GLN A 82 -3.41 -17.92 23.77
CA GLN A 82 -2.62 -19.04 24.27
C GLN A 82 -1.68 -19.61 23.20
N LEU A 83 -2.15 -19.73 21.94
CA LEU A 83 -1.32 -20.14 20.83
C LEU A 83 -0.17 -19.15 20.59
N MET A 84 -0.46 -17.84 20.59
CA MET A 84 0.57 -16.80 20.43
C MET A 84 1.63 -16.85 21.54
N LYS A 85 1.24 -17.10 22.79
CA LYS A 85 2.18 -17.29 23.90
C LYS A 85 3.11 -18.48 23.67
N TRP A 86 2.58 -19.61 23.20
CA TRP A 86 3.41 -20.77 22.87
C TRP A 86 4.37 -20.49 21.71
N CYS A 87 3.90 -19.78 20.68
CA CYS A 87 4.75 -19.34 19.58
C CYS A 87 5.89 -18.44 20.07
N GLU A 88 5.60 -17.47 20.94
CA GLU A 88 6.59 -16.57 21.53
C GLU A 88 7.66 -17.32 22.33
N GLN A 89 7.25 -18.30 23.14
CA GLN A 89 8.17 -19.15 23.92
C GLN A 89 9.07 -20.03 23.04
N ALA A 90 8.55 -20.52 21.91
CA ALA A 90 9.29 -21.40 21.00
C ALA A 90 10.13 -20.66 19.98
N THR A 91 9.81 -19.40 19.70
CA THR A 91 10.46 -18.60 18.66
C THR A 91 11.86 -18.14 19.09
N ARG A 92 12.86 -18.37 18.20
CA ARG A 92 14.24 -17.89 18.37
C ARG A 92 14.53 -16.60 17.59
N MET A 93 13.68 -16.26 16.66
CA MET A 93 13.84 -15.10 15.78
C MET A 93 12.70 -14.10 16.02
N THR A 94 13.00 -12.82 15.89
CA THR A 94 11.97 -11.78 15.99
C THR A 94 11.10 -11.77 14.75
N VAL A 95 9.78 -11.64 14.92
CA VAL A 95 8.82 -11.58 13.82
C VAL A 95 8.50 -10.12 13.53
N ARG A 96 8.93 -9.63 12.38
CA ARG A 96 8.63 -8.30 11.87
C ARG A 96 7.66 -8.39 10.69
N THR A 97 6.80 -7.38 10.55
CA THR A 97 5.80 -7.33 9.49
C THR A 97 6.12 -6.27 8.44
N ASN A 98 5.48 -6.35 7.28
CA ASN A 98 5.46 -5.26 6.31
C ASN A 98 4.28 -4.34 6.64
N ALA A 99 4.54 -3.05 6.79
CA ALA A 99 3.52 -2.05 7.03
C ALA A 99 4.00 -0.68 6.53
N ASP A 100 3.11 0.05 5.86
CA ASP A 100 3.43 1.27 5.13
C ASP A 100 2.59 2.47 5.62
N SER A 101 1.71 2.26 6.59
CA SER A 101 0.88 3.32 7.21
C SER A 101 0.75 3.16 8.73
N PRO A 102 0.48 4.24 9.47
CA PRO A 102 0.30 4.18 10.92
C PRO A 102 -0.75 3.17 11.38
N THR A 103 -1.87 3.07 10.66
CA THR A 103 -2.94 2.11 10.98
C THR A 103 -2.48 0.67 10.80
N GLN A 104 -1.76 0.36 9.72
CA GLN A 104 -1.21 -0.98 9.50
C GLN A 104 -0.21 -1.35 10.59
N VAL A 105 0.63 -0.39 11.00
CA VAL A 105 1.60 -0.59 12.09
C VAL A 105 0.90 -0.87 13.41
N ALA A 106 -0.08 -0.05 13.79
CA ALA A 106 -0.85 -0.25 15.02
C ALA A 106 -1.52 -1.62 15.06
N ASN A 107 -2.14 -2.04 13.95
CA ASN A 107 -2.73 -3.37 13.83
C ASN A 107 -1.67 -4.47 13.97
N ALA A 108 -0.54 -4.35 13.28
CA ALA A 108 0.53 -5.32 13.34
C ALA A 108 1.10 -5.49 14.76
N VAL A 109 1.32 -4.38 15.47
CA VAL A 109 1.77 -4.39 16.87
C VAL A 109 0.72 -5.05 17.77
N ALA A 110 -0.57 -4.75 17.59
CA ALA A 110 -1.66 -5.39 18.33
C ALA A 110 -1.72 -6.91 18.12
N PHE A 111 -1.33 -7.39 16.94
CA PHE A 111 -1.20 -8.83 16.64
C PHE A 111 0.14 -9.46 17.05
N GLY A 112 1.03 -8.72 17.70
CA GLY A 112 2.27 -9.23 18.28
C GLY A 112 3.51 -9.06 17.39
N ALA A 113 3.48 -8.23 16.34
CA ALA A 113 4.68 -7.92 15.59
C ALA A 113 5.69 -7.15 16.46
N THR A 114 6.98 -7.54 16.37
CA THR A 114 8.06 -6.93 17.15
C THR A 114 8.73 -5.76 16.44
N GLY A 115 8.19 -5.35 15.29
CA GLY A 115 8.67 -4.22 14.49
C GLY A 115 8.25 -4.31 13.04
N ILE A 116 8.73 -3.38 12.23
CA ILE A 116 8.54 -3.38 10.78
C ILE A 116 9.78 -3.95 10.10
N GLY A 117 9.58 -5.01 9.31
CA GLY A 117 10.61 -5.63 8.48
C GLY A 117 10.79 -4.93 7.13
N LEU A 118 9.74 -4.29 6.63
CA LEU A 118 9.77 -3.48 5.42
C LEU A 118 8.64 -2.44 5.42
N CYS A 119 9.03 -1.17 5.35
CA CYS A 119 8.14 -0.05 5.01
C CYS A 119 8.49 0.43 3.60
N ARG A 120 7.53 0.34 2.68
CA ARG A 120 7.66 0.77 1.29
C ARG A 120 7.20 2.22 1.16
N THR A 121 8.15 3.13 1.02
CA THR A 121 7.85 4.56 1.00
C THR A 121 7.11 5.02 -0.26
N GLU A 122 7.20 4.26 -1.34
CA GLU A 122 6.47 4.55 -2.57
C GLU A 122 4.95 4.58 -2.40
N HIS A 123 4.41 3.76 -1.51
CA HIS A 123 2.96 3.74 -1.25
C HIS A 123 2.45 5.05 -0.65
N MET A 124 3.30 5.79 0.05
CA MET A 124 2.95 7.08 0.63
C MET A 124 2.68 8.17 -0.42
N PHE A 125 3.24 8.01 -1.64
CA PHE A 125 3.10 9.01 -2.70
C PHE A 125 1.80 8.90 -3.51
N PHE A 126 1.06 7.79 -3.37
CA PHE A 126 -0.21 7.61 -4.10
C PHE A 126 -1.43 8.20 -3.38
N GLU A 127 -1.29 8.64 -2.14
CA GLU A 127 -2.41 9.13 -1.34
C GLU A 127 -2.73 10.60 -1.64
N GLY A 128 -3.98 10.90 -1.97
CA GLY A 128 -4.47 12.26 -2.20
C GLY A 128 -3.74 12.98 -3.33
N ASN A 129 -3.32 14.22 -3.09
CA ASN A 129 -2.66 15.08 -4.08
C ASN A 129 -1.12 14.89 -4.15
N ARG A 130 -0.57 13.95 -3.41
CA ARG A 130 0.88 13.72 -3.33
C ARG A 130 1.45 13.24 -4.66
N ILE A 131 0.68 12.46 -5.38
CA ILE A 131 1.05 11.94 -6.69
C ILE A 131 1.37 13.06 -7.70
N ASP A 132 0.73 14.22 -7.58
CA ASP A 132 0.98 15.34 -8.48
C ASP A 132 2.36 15.96 -8.23
N ALA A 133 2.74 16.15 -6.96
CA ALA A 133 4.07 16.64 -6.60
C ALA A 133 5.17 15.63 -6.99
N MET A 134 4.87 14.32 -6.89
CA MET A 134 5.77 13.28 -7.38
C MET A 134 5.94 13.35 -8.91
N ARG A 135 4.85 13.55 -9.64
CA ARG A 135 4.88 13.75 -11.09
C ARG A 135 5.61 15.03 -11.50
N GLU A 136 5.43 16.15 -10.78
CA GLU A 136 6.20 17.37 -10.97
C GLU A 136 7.71 17.10 -10.82
N MET A 137 8.10 16.34 -9.81
CA MET A 137 9.50 15.96 -9.59
C MET A 137 10.05 15.13 -10.76
N ILE A 138 9.29 14.15 -11.26
CA ILE A 138 9.70 13.27 -12.35
C ILE A 138 9.82 14.02 -13.67
N LEU A 139 8.95 15.00 -13.90
CA LEU A 139 8.90 15.81 -15.13
C LEU A 139 9.86 17.01 -15.10
N ALA A 140 10.55 17.26 -13.99
CA ALA A 140 11.47 18.35 -13.84
C ALA A 140 12.74 18.14 -14.70
N ASP A 141 13.09 19.15 -15.48
CA ASP A 141 14.27 19.10 -16.35
C ASP A 141 15.59 19.28 -15.58
N ASP A 142 15.55 20.00 -14.45
CA ASP A 142 16.72 20.32 -13.64
C ASP A 142 16.53 20.06 -12.14
N GLU A 143 17.64 20.06 -11.40
CA GLU A 143 17.66 19.82 -9.96
C GLU A 143 16.89 20.89 -9.15
N PRO A 144 17.01 22.21 -9.42
CA PRO A 144 16.26 23.22 -8.68
C PRO A 144 14.74 23.03 -8.77
N ILE A 145 14.22 22.66 -9.92
CA ILE A 145 12.79 22.38 -10.12
C ILE A 145 12.41 21.10 -9.36
N ARG A 146 13.23 20.03 -9.44
CA ARG A 146 13.00 18.80 -8.65
C ARG A 146 12.97 19.08 -7.15
N ARG A 147 13.93 19.86 -6.63
CA ARG A 147 13.95 20.24 -5.21
C ARG A 147 12.71 21.03 -4.80
N LYS A 148 12.16 21.87 -5.68
CA LYS A 148 10.90 22.59 -5.41
C LYS A 148 9.71 21.63 -5.28
N ALA A 149 9.63 20.62 -6.12
CA ALA A 149 8.60 19.58 -6.03
C ALA A 149 8.78 18.71 -4.76
N LEU A 150 10.01 18.31 -4.45
CA LEU A 150 10.34 17.52 -3.26
C LEU A 150 10.00 18.27 -1.94
N LYS A 151 10.18 19.59 -1.89
CA LYS A 151 9.74 20.41 -0.74
C LYS A 151 8.23 20.31 -0.48
N LYS A 152 7.41 20.02 -1.49
CA LYS A 152 5.97 19.79 -1.30
C LYS A 152 5.71 18.40 -0.70
N LEU A 153 6.57 17.41 -0.97
CA LEU A 153 6.44 16.03 -0.49
C LEU A 153 6.96 15.85 0.95
N LEU A 154 8.00 16.58 1.34
CA LEU A 154 8.64 16.48 2.64
C LEU A 154 7.66 16.53 3.84
N PRO A 155 6.71 17.48 3.95
CA PRO A 155 5.79 17.53 5.06
C PRO A 155 4.87 16.31 5.15
N TYR A 156 4.49 15.74 4.01
CA TYR A 156 3.66 14.53 3.96
C TYR A 156 4.43 13.33 4.48
N GLN A 157 5.62 13.07 3.95
CA GLN A 157 6.44 11.94 4.38
C GLN A 157 6.84 12.05 5.87
N ARG A 158 7.24 13.24 6.32
CA ARG A 158 7.53 13.47 7.75
C ARG A 158 6.34 13.12 8.63
N ARG A 159 5.12 13.54 8.28
CA ARG A 159 3.90 13.21 9.02
C ARG A 159 3.62 11.70 9.03
N ASP A 160 3.81 11.04 7.90
CA ASP A 160 3.58 9.61 7.78
C ASP A 160 4.57 8.82 8.64
N PHE A 161 5.86 9.15 8.57
CA PHE A 161 6.88 8.53 9.43
C PHE A 161 6.66 8.82 10.91
N HIS A 162 6.28 10.05 11.27
CA HIS A 162 5.93 10.35 12.66
C HIS A 162 4.77 9.47 13.16
N GLY A 163 3.72 9.32 12.37
CA GLY A 163 2.60 8.43 12.70
C GLY A 163 3.03 6.96 12.83
N ILE A 164 3.91 6.48 11.95
CA ILE A 164 4.47 5.14 11.99
C ILE A 164 5.31 4.95 13.26
N PHE A 165 6.22 5.86 13.57
CA PHE A 165 7.10 5.77 14.74
C PHE A 165 6.31 5.84 16.05
N LYS A 166 5.29 6.69 16.11
CA LYS A 166 4.37 6.74 17.24
C LYS A 166 3.64 5.41 17.45
N ALA A 167 3.15 4.78 16.37
CA ALA A 167 2.46 3.49 16.45
C ALA A 167 3.42 2.31 16.77
N LEU A 168 4.72 2.46 16.53
CA LEU A 168 5.74 1.47 16.85
C LEU A 168 6.12 1.42 18.33
N GLU A 169 5.92 2.51 19.08
CA GLU A 169 6.24 2.56 20.51
C GLU A 169 7.68 2.09 20.80
N GLY A 170 8.66 2.60 20.06
CA GLY A 170 10.08 2.26 20.22
C GLY A 170 10.53 0.94 19.55
N LYS A 171 9.64 0.20 18.88
CA LYS A 171 10.03 -0.99 18.12
C LYS A 171 10.76 -0.59 16.82
N PRO A 172 11.67 -1.43 16.30
CA PRO A 172 12.47 -1.12 15.12
C PRO A 172 11.65 -1.13 13.82
N ALA A 173 12.04 -0.25 12.89
CA ALA A 173 11.53 -0.23 11.52
C ALA A 173 12.65 -0.28 10.50
N THR A 174 12.49 -1.12 9.48
CA THR A 174 13.32 -1.09 8.27
C THR A 174 12.56 -0.32 7.20
N ILE A 175 13.08 0.83 6.80
CA ILE A 175 12.48 1.71 5.81
C ILE A 175 13.22 1.53 4.49
N ARG A 176 12.49 1.18 3.43
CA ARG A 176 13.00 1.20 2.07
C ARG A 176 12.79 2.59 1.48
N LEU A 177 13.86 3.25 1.10
CA LEU A 177 13.80 4.49 0.33
C LEU A 177 13.14 4.23 -1.03
N LEU A 178 12.84 5.28 -1.78
CA LEU A 178 12.16 5.16 -3.08
C LEU A 178 12.86 4.14 -3.98
N ASP A 179 12.15 3.06 -4.30
CA ASP A 179 12.70 1.94 -5.06
C ASP A 179 12.10 1.80 -6.47
N PRO A 180 10.78 1.94 -6.72
CA PRO A 180 10.23 1.67 -8.05
C PRO A 180 10.77 2.61 -9.12
N PRO A 181 10.80 2.16 -10.38
CA PRO A 181 11.12 3.03 -11.51
C PRO A 181 10.14 4.20 -11.59
N LEU A 182 10.62 5.37 -12.00
CA LEU A 182 9.81 6.60 -12.00
C LEU A 182 8.61 6.55 -12.94
N HIS A 183 8.66 5.75 -14.00
CA HIS A 183 7.54 5.61 -14.94
C HIS A 183 6.27 5.04 -14.30
N GLU A 184 6.38 4.28 -13.21
CA GLU A 184 5.21 3.73 -12.50
C GLU A 184 4.31 4.82 -11.89
N PHE A 185 4.84 6.01 -11.65
CA PHE A 185 4.07 7.15 -11.15
C PHE A 185 3.39 7.97 -12.26
N LEU A 186 3.76 7.74 -13.51
CA LEU A 186 3.23 8.46 -14.66
C LEU A 186 2.02 7.72 -15.24
N PRO A 187 1.03 8.47 -15.78
CA PRO A 187 -0.12 7.84 -16.41
C PRO A 187 0.26 7.18 -17.74
N HIS A 188 -0.27 5.97 -17.97
CA HIS A 188 -0.03 5.20 -19.20
C HIS A 188 -1.04 5.54 -20.30
N ASP A 189 -2.28 5.91 -19.94
CA ASP A 189 -3.30 6.24 -20.92
C ASP A 189 -3.23 7.70 -21.38
N GLN A 190 -3.60 7.94 -22.67
CA GLN A 190 -3.50 9.25 -23.28
C GLN A 190 -4.43 10.32 -22.67
N SER A 191 -5.57 9.89 -22.11
CA SER A 191 -6.52 10.82 -21.48
C SER A 191 -5.91 11.39 -20.22
N ALA A 192 -5.41 10.53 -19.33
CA ALA A 192 -4.77 10.94 -18.09
C ALA A 192 -3.46 11.72 -18.34
N GLN A 193 -2.73 11.43 -19.43
CA GLN A 193 -1.57 12.25 -19.85
C GLN A 193 -1.97 13.67 -20.25
N ARG A 194 -3.10 13.84 -20.98
CA ARG A 194 -3.64 15.17 -21.32
C ARG A 194 -4.08 15.95 -20.08
N ASP A 195 -4.73 15.27 -19.14
CA ASP A 195 -5.18 15.92 -17.90
C ASP A 195 -3.98 16.33 -17.03
N LEU A 196 -2.95 15.49 -16.98
CA LEU A 196 -1.70 15.83 -16.31
C LEU A 196 -1.00 17.03 -16.96
N ALA A 197 -0.96 17.08 -18.30
CA ALA A 197 -0.39 18.19 -19.05
C ALA A 197 -1.08 19.52 -18.71
N LYS A 198 -2.41 19.54 -18.71
CA LYS A 198 -3.21 20.71 -18.32
C LYS A 198 -2.94 21.10 -16.87
N LYS A 199 -2.90 20.14 -15.96
CA LYS A 199 -2.73 20.38 -14.53
C LYS A 199 -1.37 20.97 -14.19
N LEU A 200 -0.32 20.51 -14.85
CA LEU A 200 1.06 20.95 -14.62
C LEU A 200 1.50 22.11 -15.51
N GLY A 201 0.69 22.51 -16.50
CA GLY A 201 1.03 23.58 -17.43
C GLY A 201 2.16 23.22 -18.39
N VAL A 202 2.36 21.92 -18.67
CA VAL A 202 3.40 21.41 -19.59
C VAL A 202 2.78 20.87 -20.86
N SER A 203 3.59 20.74 -21.94
CA SER A 203 3.08 20.18 -23.19
C SER A 203 2.81 18.68 -23.08
N LEU A 204 1.78 18.19 -23.78
CA LEU A 204 1.52 16.75 -23.88
C LEU A 204 2.72 16.00 -24.50
N ALA A 205 3.43 16.65 -25.44
CA ALA A 205 4.61 16.09 -26.07
C ALA A 205 5.74 15.86 -25.08
N SER A 206 5.95 16.79 -24.12
CA SER A 206 6.95 16.61 -23.06
C SER A 206 6.61 15.43 -22.15
N ILE A 207 5.33 15.27 -21.80
CA ILE A 207 4.90 14.12 -20.97
C ILE A 207 5.12 12.80 -21.72
N LYS A 208 4.69 12.71 -22.97
CA LYS A 208 4.87 11.50 -23.79
C LYS A 208 6.35 11.15 -23.93
N LYS A 209 7.18 12.13 -24.27
CA LYS A 209 8.62 11.93 -24.39
C LYS A 209 9.20 11.40 -23.05
N ARG A 210 8.83 12.00 -21.92
CA ARG A 210 9.33 11.57 -20.61
C ARG A 210 8.88 10.16 -20.23
N VAL A 211 7.63 9.80 -20.56
CA VAL A 211 7.13 8.42 -20.37
C VAL A 211 7.92 7.43 -21.21
N GLU A 212 8.22 7.76 -22.48
CA GLU A 212 9.04 6.94 -23.38
C GLU A 212 10.49 6.84 -22.87
N ASP A 213 11.11 7.96 -22.49
CA ASP A 213 12.49 8.00 -21.98
C ASP A 213 12.69 7.21 -20.69
N LEU A 214 11.65 7.13 -19.86
CA LEU A 214 11.67 6.39 -18.59
C LEU A 214 11.16 4.96 -18.73
N HIS A 215 10.68 4.56 -19.90
CA HIS A 215 10.16 3.21 -20.10
C HIS A 215 11.29 2.18 -19.99
N GLU A 216 11.09 1.20 -19.11
CA GLU A 216 12.06 0.14 -18.85
C GLU A 216 11.59 -1.17 -19.48
N PHE A 217 12.43 -1.80 -20.27
CA PHE A 217 12.17 -3.14 -20.81
C PHE A 217 12.08 -4.19 -19.69
N ASN A 218 12.96 -4.07 -18.70
CA ASN A 218 12.92 -4.87 -17.48
C ASN A 218 12.97 -3.95 -16.25
N PRO A 219 11.82 -3.68 -15.60
CA PRO A 219 11.75 -2.79 -14.44
C PRO A 219 12.66 -3.21 -13.27
N MET A 220 12.99 -4.49 -13.15
CA MET A 220 13.89 -5.00 -12.09
C MET A 220 15.33 -4.53 -12.27
N LEU A 221 15.78 -4.33 -13.50
CA LEU A 221 17.14 -3.93 -13.87
C LEU A 221 17.27 -2.45 -14.24
N GLY A 222 16.15 -1.71 -14.26
CA GLY A 222 16.08 -0.33 -14.72
C GLY A 222 16.66 0.71 -13.75
N HIS A 223 16.37 1.97 -14.07
CA HIS A 223 16.78 3.14 -13.29
C HIS A 223 15.93 3.29 -12.02
N ARG A 224 16.29 2.56 -10.97
CA ARG A 224 15.57 2.48 -9.71
C ARG A 224 16.48 2.30 -8.50
N GLY A 225 15.93 2.43 -7.28
CA GLY A 225 16.61 2.15 -6.03
C GLY A 225 17.92 2.96 -5.88
N CYS A 226 19.03 2.28 -5.64
CA CYS A 226 20.33 2.95 -5.44
C CYS A 226 20.80 3.72 -6.69
N ARG A 227 20.53 3.21 -7.91
CA ARG A 227 20.88 3.93 -9.14
C ARG A 227 20.12 5.25 -9.26
N LEU A 228 18.84 5.26 -8.89
CA LEU A 228 18.04 6.48 -8.83
C LEU A 228 18.58 7.46 -7.77
N GLY A 229 18.95 6.97 -6.59
CA GLY A 229 19.53 7.79 -5.52
C GLY A 229 20.91 8.38 -5.85
N ILE A 230 21.66 7.77 -6.78
CA ILE A 230 22.91 8.34 -7.30
C ILE A 230 22.62 9.45 -8.31
N SER A 231 21.66 9.23 -9.23
CA SER A 231 21.34 10.18 -10.30
C SER A 231 20.53 11.38 -9.80
N TYR A 232 19.67 11.17 -8.79
CA TYR A 232 18.84 12.20 -8.16
C TYR A 232 19.00 12.18 -6.63
N PRO A 233 20.20 12.56 -6.11
CA PRO A 233 20.52 12.48 -4.69
C PRO A 233 19.55 13.29 -3.82
N GLU A 234 18.97 14.37 -4.36
CA GLU A 234 17.99 15.21 -3.69
C GLU A 234 16.71 14.46 -3.25
N VAL A 235 16.37 13.36 -3.92
CA VAL A 235 15.26 12.48 -3.51
C VAL A 235 15.62 11.74 -2.22
N THR A 236 16.82 11.19 -2.17
CA THR A 236 17.34 10.49 -0.98
C THR A 236 17.51 11.45 0.19
N GLU A 237 18.05 12.65 -0.07
CA GLU A 237 18.19 13.71 0.94
C GLU A 237 16.84 14.07 1.55
N MET A 238 15.81 14.31 0.74
CA MET A 238 14.45 14.64 1.21
C MET A 238 13.88 13.52 2.07
N GLN A 239 14.02 12.26 1.66
CA GLN A 239 13.51 11.12 2.43
C GLN A 239 14.27 10.94 3.75
N ALA A 240 15.59 11.06 3.74
CA ALA A 240 16.40 11.02 4.96
C ALA A 240 15.99 12.13 5.92
N GLN A 241 15.84 13.37 5.42
CA GLN A 241 15.36 14.49 6.21
C GLN A 241 13.99 14.19 6.83
N ALA A 242 13.02 13.68 6.06
CA ALA A 242 11.69 13.34 6.55
C ALA A 242 11.73 12.31 7.68
N ILE A 243 12.59 11.28 7.55
CA ILE A 243 12.76 10.21 8.53
C ILE A 243 13.33 10.77 9.83
N PHE A 244 14.46 11.52 9.76
CA PHE A 244 15.11 12.06 10.97
C PHE A 244 14.26 13.12 11.65
N GLU A 245 13.64 14.05 10.91
CA GLU A 245 12.73 15.02 11.50
C GLU A 245 11.54 14.34 12.19
N ALA A 246 11.00 13.27 11.61
CA ALA A 246 9.91 12.50 12.21
C ALA A 246 10.33 11.74 13.48
N ALA A 247 11.60 11.31 13.54
CA ALA A 247 12.12 10.58 14.70
C ALA A 247 12.41 11.49 15.91
N ILE A 248 12.59 12.81 15.69
CA ILE A 248 12.84 13.80 16.73
C ILE A 248 11.53 14.32 17.34
N LEU A 249 10.43 14.28 16.58
CA LEU A 249 9.10 14.72 17.01
C LEU A 249 8.42 13.74 17.98
#